data_f8142d353f0fe4b89db1a4794bdc3862
#
_entry.id   f8142d353f0fe4b89db1a4794bdc3862
#
_cell.length_a   1.000
_cell.length_b   1.000
_cell.length_c   1.000
_cell.angle_alpha   90.00
_cell.angle_beta   90.00
_cell.angle_gamma   90.00
#
_symmetry.space_group_name_H-M   'P 1'
#
loop_
_entity.id
_entity.type
_entity.pdbx_description
1 polymer ?
#
loop_
_entity_poly.entity_id
_entity_poly.type
_entity_poly.pdbx_seq_one_letter_code
_entity_poly.pdbx_strand_id
1 'polypeptide(L)'
;LSIDFVTPLFDPRANELLANVLQEFDKKNGRKTNLINYEWGQIWRELVNVTIYRTGGDLAEIGSSWLESLVSMNGLRPFSSQEICEFGGKEVFFQSLWENLTIGSEPIIRGLPFQADVRVMYYWDDMLETAGVEPKETFISAANLAAGLEKLQQHYDSPLILPTGTDTHNILYNAASWLRGAGGEFLSADNRQTAFCEPQALAGLRAYFGLHKFLPPQNTPITDAEVLDIFTRRKAAVTIAGPWLLNHLKNNVESKELISHLKAALPPGPSFVGGTVLVVWQHARDISAILTLIKTLFEPELQYQLGELDGFLPVQKRFWTEEYMSRNPNLPVLRQAILTGKGLPVVPLWGMIEDRLNGAFGAAWNDIHSAQAPLTPQDLDAILNDRLVSMARRLDITLAE
;
A
#
# COMPACT_ATOMS: atom_id res chain seq x y z
N LEU A 1 -31.06 16.40 7.43
CA LEU A 1 -30.26 15.66 6.46
C LEU A 1 -29.24 14.83 7.19
N SER A 2 -29.14 13.55 6.86
CA SER A 2 -28.07 12.66 7.36
C SER A 2 -26.87 12.72 6.40
N ILE A 3 -25.67 12.42 6.93
CA ILE A 3 -24.45 12.21 6.18
C ILE A 3 -24.15 10.72 6.18
N ASP A 4 -24.04 10.11 5.03
CA ASP A 4 -23.62 8.73 4.89
C ASP A 4 -22.10 8.68 4.65
N PHE A 5 -21.35 8.13 5.62
CA PHE A 5 -19.91 7.93 5.54
C PHE A 5 -19.61 6.45 5.28
N VAL A 6 -19.08 6.18 4.08
CA VAL A 6 -18.68 4.84 3.64
C VAL A 6 -17.19 4.64 3.90
N THR A 7 -16.80 3.56 4.57
CA THR A 7 -15.39 3.26 4.86
C THR A 7 -15.14 1.75 4.81
N PRO A 8 -13.93 1.31 4.42
CA PRO A 8 -13.57 -0.09 4.57
C PRO A 8 -13.48 -0.47 6.05
N LEU A 9 -13.78 -1.73 6.33
CA LEU A 9 -13.59 -2.32 7.65
C LEU A 9 -12.21 -2.99 7.69
N PHE A 10 -11.25 -2.38 8.40
CA PHE A 10 -9.93 -2.96 8.63
C PHE A 10 -9.84 -3.63 10.00
N ASP A 11 -10.15 -2.90 11.08
CA ASP A 11 -10.22 -3.42 12.44
C ASP A 11 -11.58 -3.05 13.08
N PRO A 12 -12.32 -4.00 13.68
CA PRO A 12 -13.60 -3.70 14.34
C PRO A 12 -13.49 -2.62 15.43
N ARG A 13 -12.35 -2.51 16.12
CA ARG A 13 -12.12 -1.48 17.16
C ARG A 13 -11.98 -0.09 16.56
N ALA A 14 -11.36 0.03 15.38
CA ALA A 14 -11.29 1.30 14.63
C ALA A 14 -12.68 1.74 14.18
N ASN A 15 -13.53 0.80 13.78
CA ASN A 15 -14.91 1.07 13.45
C ASN A 15 -15.72 1.57 14.67
N GLU A 16 -15.53 0.97 15.83
CA GLU A 16 -16.15 1.44 17.08
C GLU A 16 -15.66 2.85 17.45
N LEU A 17 -14.37 3.12 17.31
CA LEU A 17 -13.78 4.46 17.51
C LEU A 17 -14.44 5.48 16.58
N LEU A 18 -14.52 5.19 15.29
CA LEU A 18 -15.18 6.07 14.31
C LEU A 18 -16.64 6.30 14.66
N ALA A 19 -17.39 5.25 15.03
CA ALA A 19 -18.79 5.37 15.43
C ALA A 19 -18.97 6.31 16.64
N ASN A 20 -18.08 6.25 17.63
CA ASN A 20 -18.09 7.13 18.79
C ASN A 20 -17.80 8.59 18.40
N VAL A 21 -16.80 8.82 17.54
CA VAL A 21 -16.46 10.16 17.00
C VAL A 21 -17.64 10.75 16.23
N LEU A 22 -18.32 9.94 15.41
CA LEU A 22 -19.51 10.38 14.67
C LEU A 22 -20.67 10.73 15.58
N GLN A 23 -20.89 9.98 16.67
CA GLN A 23 -21.92 10.33 17.67
C GLN A 23 -21.64 11.67 18.37
N GLU A 24 -20.38 11.94 18.70
CA GLU A 24 -19.98 13.24 19.27
C GLU A 24 -20.14 14.37 18.27
N PHE A 25 -19.74 14.14 17.01
CA PHE A 25 -19.97 15.06 15.92
C PHE A 25 -21.45 15.39 15.75
N ASP A 26 -22.33 14.40 15.77
CA ASP A 26 -23.77 14.53 15.64
C ASP A 26 -24.35 15.40 16.75
N LYS A 27 -23.99 15.13 18.01
CA LYS A 27 -24.43 15.93 19.17
C LYS A 27 -24.01 17.39 19.08
N LYS A 28 -22.75 17.63 18.64
CA LYS A 28 -22.17 18.98 18.54
C LYS A 28 -22.77 19.80 17.40
N ASN A 29 -23.09 19.16 16.28
CA ASN A 29 -23.50 19.85 15.06
C ASN A 29 -25.01 19.74 14.75
N GLY A 30 -25.80 19.05 15.59
CA GLY A 30 -27.21 18.83 15.36
C GLY A 30 -27.50 18.05 14.06
N ARG A 31 -26.64 17.09 13.72
CA ARG A 31 -26.70 16.28 12.49
C ARG A 31 -26.91 14.81 12.85
N LYS A 32 -27.06 13.99 11.82
CA LYS A 32 -27.06 12.55 11.91
C LYS A 32 -26.08 12.01 10.87
N THR A 33 -25.09 11.25 11.33
CA THR A 33 -24.16 10.51 10.46
C THR A 33 -24.46 9.02 10.52
N ASN A 34 -24.37 8.34 9.38
CA ASN A 34 -24.48 6.90 9.27
C ASN A 34 -23.11 6.38 8.84
N LEU A 35 -22.46 5.56 9.67
CA LEU A 35 -21.25 4.85 9.31
C LEU A 35 -21.64 3.57 8.56
N ILE A 36 -21.14 3.40 7.35
CA ILE A 36 -21.42 2.26 6.48
C ILE A 36 -20.10 1.57 6.17
N ASN A 37 -19.95 0.34 6.65
CA ASN A 37 -18.71 -0.42 6.50
C ASN A 37 -18.88 -1.54 5.49
N TYR A 38 -17.83 -1.77 4.71
CA TYR A 38 -17.71 -2.91 3.81
C TYR A 38 -16.34 -3.56 3.98
N GLU A 39 -16.28 -4.86 3.82
CA GLU A 39 -15.01 -5.57 3.68
C GLU A 39 -14.24 -5.05 2.47
N TRP A 40 -12.89 -4.96 2.58
CA TRP A 40 -12.05 -4.40 1.52
C TRP A 40 -12.31 -5.02 0.14
N GLY A 41 -12.50 -6.35 0.07
CA GLY A 41 -12.80 -7.03 -1.19
C GLY A 41 -14.20 -6.76 -1.77
N GLN A 42 -15.11 -6.15 -1.01
CA GLN A 42 -16.50 -5.88 -1.42
C GLN A 42 -16.76 -4.41 -1.71
N ILE A 43 -16.04 -3.51 -1.05
CA ILE A 43 -16.31 -2.07 -1.07
C ILE A 43 -16.25 -1.50 -2.49
N TRP A 44 -15.33 -1.94 -3.35
CA TRP A 44 -15.20 -1.45 -4.73
C TRP A 44 -16.52 -1.54 -5.51
N ARG A 45 -17.21 -2.66 -5.43
CA ARG A 45 -18.51 -2.83 -6.11
C ARG A 45 -19.54 -1.83 -5.61
N GLU A 46 -19.56 -1.57 -4.31
CA GLU A 46 -20.51 -0.61 -3.73
C GLU A 46 -20.17 0.84 -4.11
N LEU A 47 -18.89 1.21 -4.17
CA LEU A 47 -18.45 2.52 -4.66
C LEU A 47 -18.86 2.75 -6.12
N VAL A 48 -18.75 1.73 -6.97
CA VAL A 48 -19.23 1.77 -8.36
C VAL A 48 -20.75 1.93 -8.41
N ASN A 49 -21.50 1.20 -7.59
CA ASN A 49 -22.95 1.31 -7.48
C ASN A 49 -23.37 2.72 -7.08
N VAL A 50 -22.75 3.31 -6.05
CA VAL A 50 -23.02 4.71 -5.64
C VAL A 50 -22.76 5.67 -6.78
N THR A 51 -21.70 5.47 -7.55
CA THR A 51 -21.36 6.32 -8.71
C THR A 51 -22.42 6.24 -9.81
N ILE A 52 -22.84 5.03 -10.18
CA ILE A 52 -23.79 4.81 -11.29
C ILE A 52 -25.20 5.28 -10.91
N TYR A 53 -25.67 4.89 -9.73
CA TYR A 53 -27.05 5.17 -9.31
C TYR A 53 -27.20 6.53 -8.63
N ARG A 54 -26.12 7.21 -8.29
CA ARG A 54 -26.09 8.52 -7.58
C ARG A 54 -26.93 8.51 -6.30
N THR A 55 -26.86 7.41 -5.56
CA THR A 55 -27.60 7.19 -4.32
C THR A 55 -26.71 6.51 -3.28
N GLY A 56 -26.91 6.86 -2.00
CA GLY A 56 -26.07 6.40 -0.91
C GLY A 56 -24.69 7.08 -0.93
N GLY A 57 -24.07 7.15 0.23
CA GLY A 57 -22.74 7.75 0.40
C GLY A 57 -22.70 9.26 0.10
N ASP A 58 -22.29 10.05 1.07
CA ASP A 58 -21.98 11.49 0.88
C ASP A 58 -20.45 11.67 0.93
N LEU A 59 -19.82 11.02 1.88
CA LEU A 59 -18.37 10.94 2.10
C LEU A 59 -17.93 9.48 1.99
N ALA A 60 -16.79 9.21 1.42
CA ALA A 60 -16.21 7.86 1.46
C ALA A 60 -14.70 7.90 1.69
N GLU A 61 -14.21 6.87 2.37
CA GLU A 61 -12.81 6.49 2.39
C GLU A 61 -12.58 5.40 1.33
N ILE A 62 -11.64 5.64 0.41
CA ILE A 62 -11.36 4.73 -0.70
C ILE A 62 -9.85 4.47 -0.82
N GLY A 63 -9.45 3.38 -1.47
CA GLY A 63 -8.06 3.17 -1.86
C GLY A 63 -7.58 4.25 -2.83
N SER A 64 -6.37 4.76 -2.63
CA SER A 64 -5.81 5.82 -3.47
C SER A 64 -5.71 5.43 -4.95
N SER A 65 -5.47 4.15 -5.26
CA SER A 65 -5.43 3.63 -6.64
C SER A 65 -6.80 3.60 -7.34
N TRP A 66 -7.90 3.70 -6.59
CA TRP A 66 -9.27 3.70 -7.15
C TRP A 66 -9.78 5.10 -7.52
N LEU A 67 -9.10 6.15 -7.05
CA LEU A 67 -9.54 7.54 -7.20
C LEU A 67 -9.83 7.88 -8.66
N GLU A 68 -8.88 7.58 -9.55
CA GLU A 68 -9.01 7.95 -10.97
C GLU A 68 -10.17 7.24 -11.67
N SER A 69 -10.41 5.99 -11.35
CA SER A 69 -11.54 5.23 -11.91
C SER A 69 -12.90 5.88 -11.54
N LEU A 70 -13.05 6.34 -10.30
CA LEU A 70 -14.27 7.03 -9.86
C LEU A 70 -14.37 8.45 -10.45
N VAL A 71 -13.23 9.11 -10.68
CA VAL A 71 -13.16 10.40 -11.38
C VAL A 71 -13.61 10.24 -12.83
N SER A 72 -13.11 9.25 -13.55
CA SER A 72 -13.48 8.97 -14.94
C SER A 72 -14.98 8.64 -15.10
N MET A 73 -15.59 8.04 -14.08
CA MET A 73 -17.04 7.79 -14.02
C MET A 73 -17.85 9.04 -13.61
N ASN A 74 -17.21 10.22 -13.42
CA ASN A 74 -17.84 11.45 -12.94
C ASN A 74 -18.61 11.27 -11.62
N GLY A 75 -18.07 10.44 -10.71
CA GLY A 75 -18.68 10.14 -9.41
C GLY A 75 -18.35 11.15 -8.32
N LEU A 76 -17.20 11.82 -8.44
CA LEU A 76 -16.60 12.58 -7.35
C LEU A 76 -16.67 14.10 -7.59
N ARG A 77 -17.00 14.81 -6.51
CA ARG A 77 -16.98 16.27 -6.47
C ARG A 77 -15.52 16.76 -6.31
N PRO A 78 -15.12 17.84 -7.05
CA PRO A 78 -13.83 18.48 -6.81
C PRO A 78 -13.85 19.28 -5.50
N PHE A 79 -12.70 19.33 -4.84
CA PHE A 79 -12.43 20.29 -3.77
C PHE A 79 -11.97 21.61 -4.40
N SER A 80 -12.52 22.74 -3.94
CA SER A 80 -12.04 24.06 -4.33
C SER A 80 -10.70 24.39 -3.65
N SER A 81 -9.94 25.33 -4.22
CA SER A 81 -8.70 25.79 -3.61
C SER A 81 -8.91 26.35 -2.19
N GLN A 82 -10.05 26.99 -1.94
CA GLN A 82 -10.40 27.48 -0.61
C GLN A 82 -10.61 26.35 0.37
N GLU A 83 -11.34 25.30 -0.01
CA GLU A 83 -11.57 24.12 0.83
C GLU A 83 -10.25 23.39 1.13
N ILE A 84 -9.37 23.26 0.14
CA ILE A 84 -8.03 22.67 0.34
C ILE A 84 -7.23 23.51 1.36
N CYS A 85 -7.27 24.85 1.26
CA CYS A 85 -6.63 25.73 2.22
C CYS A 85 -7.18 25.58 3.65
N GLU A 86 -8.47 25.28 3.82
CA GLU A 86 -9.07 25.02 5.13
C GLU A 86 -8.53 23.76 5.80
N PHE A 87 -8.00 22.81 5.05
CA PHE A 87 -7.29 21.63 5.55
C PHE A 87 -5.78 21.85 5.72
N GLY A 88 -5.30 23.08 5.53
CA GLY A 88 -3.90 23.48 5.62
C GLY A 88 -3.14 23.52 4.30
N GLY A 89 -3.81 23.31 3.17
CA GLY A 89 -3.22 23.30 1.84
C GLY A 89 -2.45 22.00 1.55
N LYS A 90 -1.93 21.89 0.33
CA LYS A 90 -1.13 20.71 -0.09
C LYS A 90 0.15 20.53 0.73
N GLU A 91 0.69 21.60 1.28
CA GLU A 91 2.00 21.62 1.96
C GLU A 91 1.99 20.87 3.30
N VAL A 92 0.81 20.65 3.91
CA VAL A 92 0.71 19.90 5.16
C VAL A 92 0.82 18.40 4.93
N PHE A 93 0.50 17.91 3.73
CA PHE A 93 0.59 16.50 3.37
C PHE A 93 2.00 16.13 2.88
N PHE A 94 2.35 14.85 2.92
CA PHE A 94 3.54 14.36 2.24
C PHE A 94 3.35 14.47 0.73
N GLN A 95 4.41 14.88 0.04
CA GLN A 95 4.37 15.09 -1.41
C GLN A 95 4.00 13.79 -2.16
N SER A 96 4.58 12.66 -1.79
CA SER A 96 4.30 11.37 -2.40
C SER A 96 2.83 10.95 -2.31
N LEU A 97 2.14 11.28 -1.21
CA LEU A 97 0.71 11.02 -1.05
C LEU A 97 -0.14 12.01 -1.85
N TRP A 98 0.28 13.27 -1.94
CA TRP A 98 -0.42 14.28 -2.71
C TRP A 98 -0.32 14.02 -4.23
N GLU A 99 0.82 13.57 -4.70
CA GLU A 99 1.04 13.22 -6.10
C GLU A 99 0.13 12.07 -6.56
N ASN A 100 -0.26 11.16 -5.67
CA ASN A 100 -1.25 10.11 -5.94
C ASN A 100 -2.68 10.63 -6.19
N LEU A 101 -2.93 11.92 -5.97
CA LEU A 101 -4.23 12.56 -6.22
C LEU A 101 -4.24 13.40 -7.49
N THR A 102 -3.07 13.61 -8.11
CA THR A 102 -2.89 14.57 -9.19
C THR A 102 -3.07 13.88 -10.53
N ILE A 103 -4.13 14.26 -11.23
CA ILE A 103 -4.52 13.72 -12.53
C ILE A 103 -4.27 14.79 -13.60
N GLY A 104 -3.37 14.49 -14.55
CA GLY A 104 -3.09 15.38 -15.67
C GLY A 104 -2.30 16.65 -15.29
N SER A 105 -2.27 17.62 -16.20
CA SER A 105 -1.47 18.84 -16.08
C SER A 105 -2.12 19.95 -15.23
N GLU A 106 -3.44 19.91 -15.05
CA GLU A 106 -4.17 20.80 -14.15
C GLU A 106 -4.84 19.97 -13.05
N PRO A 107 -4.27 19.96 -11.85
CA PRO A 107 -4.74 19.08 -10.79
C PRO A 107 -6.05 19.56 -10.20
N ILE A 108 -7.15 19.03 -10.70
CA ILE A 108 -8.44 19.13 -10.02
C ILE A 108 -8.45 18.08 -8.92
N ILE A 109 -8.30 18.52 -7.67
CA ILE A 109 -8.25 17.62 -6.51
C ILE A 109 -9.66 17.11 -6.18
N ARG A 110 -9.85 15.80 -6.18
CA ARG A 110 -11.12 15.13 -5.86
C ARG A 110 -11.05 14.19 -4.66
N GLY A 111 -9.91 14.15 -4.01
CA GLY A 111 -9.70 13.41 -2.76
C GLY A 111 -8.70 14.10 -1.86
N LEU A 112 -8.72 13.79 -0.57
CA LEU A 112 -7.73 14.23 0.40
C LEU A 112 -7.04 12.99 0.99
N PRO A 113 -5.70 12.93 1.08
CA PRO A 113 -5.05 11.79 1.71
C PRO A 113 -5.58 11.61 3.13
N PHE A 114 -5.91 10.39 3.52
CA PHE A 114 -6.50 10.14 4.84
C PHE A 114 -5.63 9.24 5.71
N GLN A 115 -5.21 8.11 5.18
CA GLN A 115 -4.28 7.19 5.83
C GLN A 115 -3.19 6.80 4.84
N ALA A 116 -1.93 6.70 5.31
CA ALA A 116 -0.82 6.32 4.47
C ALA A 116 -0.42 4.87 4.69
N ASP A 117 -0.09 4.19 3.59
CA ASP A 117 0.46 2.85 3.55
C ASP A 117 1.80 2.87 2.78
N VAL A 118 2.78 2.12 3.26
CA VAL A 118 4.08 1.98 2.62
C VAL A 118 4.53 0.52 2.68
N ARG A 119 5.42 0.11 1.77
CA ARG A 119 6.10 -1.18 1.89
C ARG A 119 7.53 -0.99 2.30
N VAL A 120 7.91 -1.66 3.41
CA VAL A 120 9.27 -1.68 3.94
C VAL A 120 9.71 -3.11 4.19
N MET A 121 11.02 -3.30 4.33
CA MET A 121 11.58 -4.56 4.81
C MET A 121 11.45 -4.60 6.32
N TYR A 122 10.85 -5.65 6.88
CA TYR A 122 10.92 -5.95 8.31
C TYR A 122 11.83 -7.13 8.56
N TYR A 123 12.58 -7.08 9.65
CA TYR A 123 13.51 -8.14 10.01
C TYR A 123 13.65 -8.28 11.52
N TRP A 124 14.05 -9.47 11.95
CA TRP A 124 14.42 -9.76 13.33
C TRP A 124 15.94 -9.53 13.48
N ASP A 125 16.35 -8.50 14.24
CA ASP A 125 17.75 -8.08 14.33
C ASP A 125 18.65 -9.16 14.98
N ASP A 126 18.15 -9.88 15.98
CA ASP A 126 18.87 -10.98 16.64
C ASP A 126 19.08 -12.20 15.70
N MET A 127 18.16 -12.45 14.76
CA MET A 127 18.34 -13.49 13.74
C MET A 127 19.43 -13.08 12.74
N LEU A 128 19.47 -11.81 12.34
CA LEU A 128 20.53 -11.28 11.48
C LEU A 128 21.89 -11.31 12.19
N GLU A 129 21.94 -10.89 13.45
CA GLU A 129 23.16 -10.92 14.28
C GLU A 129 23.71 -12.35 14.41
N THR A 130 22.85 -13.33 14.69
CA THR A 130 23.23 -14.75 14.77
C THR A 130 23.88 -15.25 13.48
N ALA A 131 23.45 -14.79 12.33
CA ALA A 131 23.97 -15.14 11.02
C ALA A 131 25.16 -14.24 10.56
N GLY A 132 25.58 -13.28 11.37
CA GLY A 132 26.62 -12.32 11.01
C GLY A 132 26.26 -11.43 9.84
N VAL A 133 24.97 -11.06 9.74
CA VAL A 133 24.43 -10.22 8.67
C VAL A 133 24.26 -8.80 9.19
N GLU A 134 24.96 -7.83 8.59
CA GLU A 134 24.90 -6.42 8.97
C GLU A 134 23.72 -5.72 8.23
N PRO A 135 22.69 -5.25 8.94
CA PRO A 135 21.49 -4.67 8.29
C PRO A 135 21.79 -3.47 7.40
N LYS A 136 22.70 -2.59 7.83
CA LYS A 136 23.05 -1.35 7.09
C LYS A 136 23.70 -1.64 5.74
N GLU A 137 24.34 -2.80 5.58
CA GLU A 137 24.93 -3.22 4.31
C GLU A 137 23.96 -4.03 3.49
N THR A 138 23.09 -4.79 4.15
CA THR A 138 22.20 -5.75 3.51
C THR A 138 21.08 -5.06 2.73
N PHE A 139 20.45 -4.03 3.28
CA PHE A 139 19.24 -3.43 2.69
C PHE A 139 19.50 -2.27 1.72
N ILE A 140 20.75 -1.99 1.33
CA ILE A 140 21.10 -0.88 0.42
C ILE A 140 20.82 -1.16 -1.06
N SER A 141 20.77 -2.42 -1.47
CA SER A 141 20.50 -2.82 -2.86
C SER A 141 19.93 -4.23 -2.95
N ALA A 142 19.31 -4.58 -4.08
CA ALA A 142 18.80 -5.93 -4.33
C ALA A 142 19.93 -6.99 -4.29
N ALA A 143 21.13 -6.67 -4.77
CA ALA A 143 22.28 -7.56 -4.74
C ALA A 143 22.79 -7.81 -3.32
N ASN A 144 22.88 -6.75 -2.50
CA ASN A 144 23.27 -6.87 -1.10
C ASN A 144 22.25 -7.65 -0.29
N LEU A 145 20.95 -7.42 -0.53
CA LEU A 145 19.90 -8.19 0.10
C LEU A 145 20.01 -9.68 -0.23
N ALA A 146 20.21 -10.03 -1.50
CA ALA A 146 20.39 -11.42 -1.91
C ALA A 146 21.62 -12.06 -1.21
N ALA A 147 22.75 -11.36 -1.14
CA ALA A 147 23.94 -11.83 -0.43
C ALA A 147 23.71 -11.99 1.08
N GLY A 148 22.96 -11.08 1.71
CA GLY A 148 22.56 -11.20 3.11
C GLY A 148 21.64 -12.40 3.35
N LEU A 149 20.67 -12.62 2.47
CA LEU A 149 19.77 -13.77 2.52
C LEU A 149 20.51 -15.10 2.30
N GLU A 150 21.56 -15.15 1.45
CA GLU A 150 22.43 -16.33 1.30
C GLU A 150 23.19 -16.67 2.59
N LYS A 151 23.64 -15.67 3.35
CA LYS A 151 24.23 -15.91 4.68
C LYS A 151 23.19 -16.42 5.67
N LEU A 152 22.00 -15.76 5.70
CA LEU A 152 20.89 -16.19 6.57
C LEU A 152 20.45 -17.62 6.27
N GLN A 153 20.48 -18.06 5.01
CA GLN A 153 20.10 -19.41 4.59
C GLN A 153 21.04 -20.51 5.12
N GLN A 154 22.26 -20.16 5.56
CA GLN A 154 23.14 -21.08 6.25
C GLN A 154 22.67 -21.41 7.67
N HIS A 155 21.79 -20.59 8.25
CA HIS A 155 21.26 -20.72 9.60
C HIS A 155 19.75 -21.02 9.63
N TYR A 156 19.01 -20.62 8.59
CA TYR A 156 17.56 -20.71 8.50
C TYR A 156 17.16 -21.25 7.12
N ASP A 157 16.39 -22.33 7.06
CA ASP A 157 15.98 -22.98 5.79
C ASP A 157 15.25 -22.00 4.85
N SER A 158 14.50 -21.08 5.42
CA SER A 158 13.70 -20.09 4.67
C SER A 158 13.83 -18.72 5.32
N PRO A 159 14.94 -17.99 5.06
CA PRO A 159 15.21 -16.73 5.73
C PRO A 159 14.25 -15.60 5.34
N LEU A 160 13.52 -15.73 4.23
CA LEU A 160 12.58 -14.76 3.70
C LEU A 160 11.18 -15.36 3.59
N ILE A 161 10.16 -14.56 3.86
CA ILE A 161 8.78 -14.88 3.57
C ILE A 161 8.10 -13.72 2.85
N LEU A 162 7.43 -13.99 1.72
CA LEU A 162 6.69 -13.03 0.91
C LEU A 162 5.37 -13.62 0.44
N PRO A 163 4.33 -12.80 0.23
CA PRO A 163 3.12 -13.27 -0.44
C PRO A 163 3.44 -13.59 -1.92
N THR A 164 2.90 -14.67 -2.41
CA THR A 164 2.99 -15.11 -3.81
C THR A 164 1.60 -15.34 -4.43
N GLY A 165 0.54 -15.26 -3.60
CA GLY A 165 -0.87 -15.31 -4.00
C GLY A 165 -1.40 -13.97 -4.50
N THR A 166 -2.56 -14.01 -5.15
CA THR A 166 -3.25 -12.83 -5.73
C THR A 166 -4.48 -12.41 -4.94
N ASP A 167 -4.61 -12.89 -3.71
CA ASP A 167 -5.68 -12.52 -2.77
C ASP A 167 -5.67 -11.03 -2.42
N THR A 168 -4.51 -10.41 -2.52
CA THR A 168 -4.31 -8.95 -2.45
C THR A 168 -3.39 -8.48 -3.58
N HIS A 169 -3.11 -7.16 -3.65
CA HIS A 169 -2.13 -6.60 -4.59
C HIS A 169 -0.70 -6.51 -4.00
N ASN A 170 -0.43 -7.17 -2.87
CA ASN A 170 0.85 -7.05 -2.17
C ASN A 170 2.05 -7.53 -2.99
N ILE A 171 1.88 -8.55 -3.86
CA ILE A 171 2.96 -8.96 -4.77
C ILE A 171 3.38 -7.85 -5.72
N LEU A 172 2.43 -7.08 -6.24
CA LEU A 172 2.69 -5.93 -7.10
C LEU A 172 3.35 -4.77 -6.31
N TYR A 173 2.79 -4.44 -5.14
CA TYR A 173 3.31 -3.37 -4.30
C TYR A 173 4.75 -3.65 -3.82
N ASN A 174 5.03 -4.89 -3.47
CA ASN A 174 6.38 -5.32 -3.09
C ASN A 174 7.34 -5.24 -4.28
N ALA A 175 6.95 -5.75 -5.46
CA ALA A 175 7.78 -5.74 -6.67
C ALA A 175 8.10 -4.32 -7.16
N ALA A 176 7.22 -3.34 -6.90
CA ALA A 176 7.38 -1.96 -7.35
C ALA A 176 8.72 -1.34 -6.93
N SER A 177 9.20 -1.64 -5.71
CA SER A 177 10.48 -1.13 -5.23
C SER A 177 11.67 -1.70 -6.02
N TRP A 178 11.63 -2.97 -6.37
CA TRP A 178 12.69 -3.60 -7.18
C TRP A 178 12.69 -3.10 -8.62
N LEU A 179 11.50 -3.01 -9.24
CA LEU A 179 11.32 -2.49 -10.58
C LEU A 179 11.93 -1.08 -10.69
N ARG A 180 11.56 -0.19 -9.77
CA ARG A 180 12.04 1.20 -9.73
C ARG A 180 13.48 1.33 -9.26
N GLY A 181 13.92 0.48 -8.35
CA GLY A 181 15.31 0.43 -7.88
C GLY A 181 16.30 0.08 -8.99
N ALA A 182 15.85 -0.63 -10.04
CA ALA A 182 16.63 -0.89 -11.25
C ALA A 182 16.51 0.22 -12.31
N GLY A 183 15.77 1.31 -12.04
CA GLY A 183 15.53 2.42 -12.95
C GLY A 183 14.36 2.20 -13.92
N GLY A 184 13.54 1.16 -13.71
CA GLY A 184 12.34 0.90 -14.50
C GLY A 184 11.12 1.68 -13.99
N GLU A 185 10.07 1.72 -14.80
CA GLU A 185 8.76 2.29 -14.47
C GLU A 185 7.64 1.38 -14.98
N PHE A 186 6.42 1.59 -14.46
CA PHE A 186 5.25 0.84 -14.93
C PHE A 186 4.73 1.35 -16.28
N LEU A 187 4.74 2.67 -16.45
CA LEU A 187 4.31 3.36 -17.66
C LEU A 187 5.42 4.31 -18.16
N SER A 188 5.36 4.66 -19.45
CA SER A 188 6.16 5.72 -20.04
C SER A 188 5.90 7.08 -19.38
N ALA A 189 6.81 8.05 -19.55
CA ALA A 189 6.70 9.37 -18.95
C ALA A 189 5.43 10.15 -19.33
N ASP A 190 4.87 9.87 -20.51
CA ASP A 190 3.61 10.44 -21.00
C ASP A 190 2.37 9.59 -20.63
N ASN A 191 2.57 8.48 -19.93
CA ASN A 191 1.55 7.51 -19.55
C ASN A 191 0.78 6.85 -20.71
N ARG A 192 1.31 6.88 -21.91
CA ARG A 192 0.65 6.35 -23.12
C ARG A 192 1.12 4.95 -23.53
N GLN A 193 2.13 4.44 -22.88
CA GLN A 193 2.68 3.10 -23.14
C GLN A 193 3.09 2.43 -21.84
N THR A 194 3.08 1.12 -21.84
CA THR A 194 3.63 0.34 -20.74
C THR A 194 5.16 0.36 -20.79
N ALA A 195 5.82 0.44 -19.62
CA ALA A 195 7.27 0.43 -19.49
C ALA A 195 7.78 -0.74 -18.64
N PHE A 196 6.88 -1.52 -18.03
CA PHE A 196 7.27 -2.64 -17.15
C PHE A 196 7.93 -3.83 -17.91
N CYS A 197 7.94 -3.82 -19.25
CA CYS A 197 8.68 -4.77 -20.08
C CYS A 197 10.02 -4.20 -20.61
N GLU A 198 10.38 -2.97 -20.27
CA GLU A 198 11.67 -2.42 -20.64
C GLU A 198 12.82 -3.11 -19.89
N PRO A 199 14.05 -3.08 -20.43
CA PRO A 199 15.18 -3.83 -19.85
C PRO A 199 15.44 -3.56 -18.38
N GLN A 200 15.34 -2.28 -17.94
CA GLN A 200 15.53 -1.91 -16.54
C GLN A 200 14.43 -2.47 -15.64
N ALA A 201 13.17 -2.36 -16.05
CA ALA A 201 12.03 -2.89 -15.32
C ALA A 201 12.12 -4.42 -15.19
N LEU A 202 12.41 -5.12 -16.29
CA LEU A 202 12.60 -6.58 -16.28
C LEU A 202 13.78 -6.98 -15.39
N ALA A 203 14.90 -6.23 -15.39
CA ALA A 203 16.03 -6.49 -14.50
C ALA A 203 15.61 -6.40 -13.01
N GLY A 204 14.81 -5.38 -12.64
CA GLY A 204 14.27 -5.24 -11.30
C GLY A 204 13.32 -6.38 -10.94
N LEU A 205 12.38 -6.72 -11.82
CA LEU A 205 11.45 -7.83 -11.64
C LEU A 205 12.19 -9.17 -11.52
N ARG A 206 13.20 -9.44 -12.33
CA ARG A 206 14.04 -10.63 -12.21
C ARG A 206 14.72 -10.71 -10.85
N ALA A 207 15.22 -9.58 -10.32
CA ALA A 207 15.81 -9.56 -8.98
C ALA A 207 14.77 -9.84 -7.89
N TYR A 208 13.52 -9.34 -8.03
CA TYR A 208 12.43 -9.63 -7.11
C TYR A 208 12.00 -11.10 -7.16
N PHE A 209 11.71 -11.63 -8.34
CA PHE A 209 11.31 -13.03 -8.49
C PHE A 209 12.45 -14.01 -8.17
N GLY A 210 13.71 -13.58 -8.35
CA GLY A 210 14.91 -14.33 -7.92
C GLY A 210 15.00 -14.57 -6.39
N LEU A 211 14.20 -13.87 -5.61
CA LEU A 211 14.06 -14.11 -4.17
C LEU A 211 13.37 -15.46 -3.85
N HIS A 212 12.75 -16.12 -4.83
CA HIS A 212 12.09 -17.43 -4.67
C HIS A 212 12.96 -18.47 -3.96
N LYS A 213 14.26 -18.46 -4.21
CA LYS A 213 15.23 -19.42 -3.61
C LYS A 213 15.37 -19.29 -2.10
N PHE A 214 14.86 -18.21 -1.50
CA PHE A 214 14.91 -17.94 -0.07
C PHE A 214 13.56 -18.15 0.64
N LEU A 215 12.50 -18.41 -0.13
CA LEU A 215 11.17 -18.70 0.39
C LEU A 215 11.05 -20.17 0.82
N PRO A 216 10.13 -20.50 1.74
CA PRO A 216 9.85 -21.89 2.06
C PRO A 216 9.36 -22.63 0.81
N PRO A 217 9.74 -23.92 0.64
CA PRO A 217 9.18 -24.74 -0.43
C PRO A 217 7.67 -24.87 -0.25
N GLN A 218 6.90 -24.59 -1.31
CA GLN A 218 5.45 -24.58 -1.26
C GLN A 218 4.85 -25.19 -2.52
N ASN A 219 3.71 -25.87 -2.36
CA ASN A 219 2.91 -26.40 -3.45
C ASN A 219 1.73 -25.49 -3.80
N THR A 220 1.47 -24.48 -3.02
CA THR A 220 0.37 -23.50 -3.18
C THR A 220 0.91 -22.09 -3.00
N PRO A 221 0.29 -21.06 -3.62
CA PRO A 221 0.66 -19.67 -3.37
C PRO A 221 0.58 -19.32 -1.89
N ILE A 222 1.55 -18.52 -1.42
CA ILE A 222 1.60 -18.02 -0.04
C ILE A 222 0.64 -16.81 0.05
N THR A 223 -0.31 -16.88 0.96
CA THR A 223 -1.24 -15.79 1.26
C THR A 223 -0.62 -14.78 2.23
N ASP A 224 -1.19 -13.56 2.30
CA ASP A 224 -0.77 -12.57 3.29
C ASP A 224 -0.94 -13.06 4.74
N ALA A 225 -1.98 -13.83 5.02
CA ALA A 225 -2.21 -14.42 6.34
C ALA A 225 -1.11 -15.43 6.73
N GLU A 226 -0.67 -16.24 5.78
CA GLU A 226 0.45 -17.17 5.99
C GLU A 226 1.77 -16.43 6.20
N VAL A 227 2.02 -15.34 5.46
CA VAL A 227 3.20 -14.48 5.68
C VAL A 227 3.20 -13.96 7.12
N LEU A 228 2.08 -13.44 7.60
CA LEU A 228 1.94 -12.95 8.97
C LEU A 228 2.20 -14.04 10.01
N ASP A 229 1.59 -15.22 9.85
CA ASP A 229 1.77 -16.35 10.78
C ASP A 229 3.23 -16.83 10.81
N ILE A 230 3.83 -17.07 9.65
CA ILE A 230 5.21 -17.57 9.53
C ILE A 230 6.20 -16.55 10.11
N PHE A 231 6.05 -15.26 9.79
CA PHE A 231 6.93 -14.21 10.28
C PHE A 231 6.76 -13.98 11.79
N THR A 232 5.52 -13.95 12.30
CA THR A 232 5.22 -13.79 13.72
C THR A 232 5.80 -14.92 14.55
N ARG A 233 5.77 -16.13 14.04
CA ARG A 233 6.40 -17.31 14.67
C ARG A 233 7.92 -17.39 14.49
N ARG A 234 8.52 -16.36 13.88
CA ARG A 234 9.97 -16.27 13.63
C ARG A 234 10.52 -17.46 12.82
N LYS A 235 9.71 -17.96 11.88
CA LYS A 235 10.14 -18.99 10.92
C LYS A 235 10.91 -18.40 9.74
N ALA A 236 10.82 -17.08 9.54
CA ALA A 236 11.59 -16.31 8.57
C ALA A 236 12.21 -15.10 9.26
N ALA A 237 13.43 -14.73 8.86
CA ALA A 237 14.18 -13.60 9.43
C ALA A 237 13.75 -12.26 8.82
N VAL A 238 13.26 -12.26 7.57
CA VAL A 238 12.96 -11.07 6.79
C VAL A 238 11.59 -11.22 6.09
N THR A 239 10.86 -10.11 6.00
CA THR A 239 9.64 -10.00 5.17
C THR A 239 9.50 -8.60 4.59
N ILE A 240 8.58 -8.43 3.62
CA ILE A 240 8.12 -7.13 3.12
C ILE A 240 6.66 -6.97 3.53
N ALA A 241 6.35 -5.88 4.22
CA ALA A 241 4.99 -5.64 4.67
C ALA A 241 4.71 -4.14 4.82
N GLY A 242 3.44 -3.80 5.04
CA GLY A 242 3.00 -2.48 5.44
C GLY A 242 3.10 -2.25 6.96
N PRO A 243 2.76 -1.04 7.42
CA PRO A 243 2.82 -0.68 8.84
C PRO A 243 1.86 -1.51 9.72
N TRP A 244 0.82 -2.09 9.13
CA TRP A 244 -0.13 -2.99 9.79
C TRP A 244 0.52 -4.23 10.43
N LEU A 245 1.72 -4.64 9.96
CA LEU A 245 2.48 -5.72 10.59
C LEU A 245 2.83 -5.40 12.05
N LEU A 246 3.14 -4.13 12.36
CA LEU A 246 3.44 -3.71 13.72
C LEU A 246 2.26 -3.97 14.68
N ASN A 247 1.06 -3.69 14.21
CA ASN A 247 -0.17 -3.90 14.99
C ASN A 247 -0.49 -5.39 15.11
N HIS A 248 -0.33 -6.13 14.02
CA HIS A 248 -0.50 -7.58 14.05
C HIS A 248 0.40 -8.22 15.11
N LEU A 249 1.68 -7.86 15.16
CA LEU A 249 2.63 -8.38 16.13
C LEU A 249 2.28 -7.96 17.57
N LYS A 250 1.90 -6.69 17.80
CA LYS A 250 1.46 -6.22 19.13
C LYS A 250 0.27 -7.02 19.68
N ASN A 251 -0.64 -7.44 18.80
CA ASN A 251 -1.85 -8.15 19.19
C ASN A 251 -1.65 -9.68 19.31
N ASN A 252 -0.64 -10.25 18.65
CA ASN A 252 -0.44 -11.71 18.55
C ASN A 252 0.85 -12.21 19.20
N VAL A 253 1.74 -11.32 19.66
CA VAL A 253 2.97 -11.69 20.35
C VAL A 253 2.91 -11.22 21.80
N GLU A 254 2.88 -12.15 22.73
CA GLU A 254 2.78 -11.84 24.18
C GLU A 254 4.04 -11.18 24.74
N SER A 255 5.23 -11.52 24.17
CA SER A 255 6.50 -11.02 24.67
C SER A 255 6.88 -9.68 24.04
N LYS A 256 6.89 -8.63 24.86
CA LYS A 256 7.42 -7.31 24.49
C LYS A 256 8.90 -7.36 24.13
N GLU A 257 9.65 -8.28 24.72
CA GLU A 257 11.07 -8.51 24.42
C GLU A 257 11.25 -8.97 22.99
N LEU A 258 10.44 -9.92 22.52
CA LEU A 258 10.48 -10.36 21.13
C LEU A 258 10.18 -9.20 20.15
N ILE A 259 9.20 -8.38 20.45
CA ILE A 259 8.85 -7.22 19.59
C ILE A 259 10.01 -6.21 19.55
N SER A 260 10.85 -6.11 20.58
CA SER A 260 12.01 -5.21 20.60
C SER A 260 13.06 -5.55 19.54
N HIS A 261 13.11 -6.82 19.11
CA HIS A 261 13.99 -7.30 18.03
C HIS A 261 13.45 -7.02 16.63
N LEU A 262 12.20 -6.57 16.50
CA LEU A 262 11.65 -6.17 15.21
C LEU A 262 12.22 -4.83 14.76
N LYS A 263 12.84 -4.81 13.59
CA LYS A 263 13.37 -3.61 12.95
C LYS A 263 12.82 -3.48 11.53
N ALA A 264 12.85 -2.26 11.04
CA ALA A 264 12.51 -1.95 9.66
C ALA A 264 13.71 -1.36 8.90
N ALA A 265 13.73 -1.59 7.59
CA ALA A 265 14.67 -1.00 6.66
C ALA A 265 13.93 -0.60 5.37
N LEU A 266 14.48 0.35 4.61
CA LEU A 266 13.95 0.65 3.28
C LEU A 266 14.21 -0.52 2.32
N PRO A 267 13.32 -0.78 1.36
CA PRO A 267 13.58 -1.76 0.30
C PRO A 267 14.67 -1.24 -0.67
N PRO A 268 15.17 -2.09 -1.59
CA PRO A 268 16.26 -1.74 -2.50
C PRO A 268 16.03 -0.58 -3.48
N GLY A 269 14.81 -0.10 -3.58
CA GLY A 269 14.42 1.05 -4.40
C GLY A 269 13.36 1.89 -3.68
N PRO A 270 12.75 2.89 -4.36
CA PRO A 270 11.69 3.69 -3.78
C PRO A 270 10.58 2.81 -3.23
N SER A 271 10.23 2.97 -1.95
CA SER A 271 9.12 2.25 -1.34
C SER A 271 7.82 2.52 -2.10
N PHE A 272 6.98 1.51 -2.23
CA PHE A 272 5.58 1.77 -2.60
C PHE A 272 4.94 2.67 -1.54
N VAL A 273 4.24 3.70 -2.00
CA VAL A 273 3.45 4.62 -1.18
C VAL A 273 2.01 4.64 -1.69
N GLY A 274 1.09 4.29 -0.84
CA GLY A 274 -0.33 4.28 -1.12
C GLY A 274 -1.13 4.66 0.13
N GLY A 275 -2.27 4.04 0.29
CA GLY A 275 -3.15 4.23 1.43
C GLY A 275 -4.55 4.60 0.99
N THR A 276 -5.26 5.35 1.84
CA THR A 276 -6.64 5.75 1.58
C THR A 276 -6.79 7.26 1.42
N VAL A 277 -7.88 7.64 0.76
CA VAL A 277 -8.26 9.02 0.52
C VAL A 277 -9.72 9.24 0.88
N LEU A 278 -10.04 10.40 1.43
CA LEU A 278 -11.42 10.86 1.61
C LEU A 278 -11.91 11.52 0.34
N VAL A 279 -13.05 11.09 -0.15
CA VAL A 279 -13.72 11.63 -1.34
C VAL A 279 -15.15 12.02 -1.03
N VAL A 280 -15.63 13.09 -1.69
CA VAL A 280 -17.01 13.54 -1.58
C VAL A 280 -17.73 13.23 -2.89
N TRP A 281 -18.88 12.57 -2.78
CA TRP A 281 -19.65 12.21 -3.96
C TRP A 281 -20.25 13.44 -4.67
N GLN A 282 -20.36 13.37 -5.98
CA GLN A 282 -20.90 14.48 -6.81
C GLN A 282 -22.34 14.86 -6.44
N HIS A 283 -23.13 13.91 -5.94
CA HIS A 283 -24.53 14.10 -5.55
C HIS A 283 -24.72 14.44 -4.06
N ALA A 284 -23.65 14.52 -3.27
CA ALA A 284 -23.71 14.89 -1.86
C ALA A 284 -24.35 16.28 -1.67
N ARG A 285 -25.17 16.44 -0.64
CA ARG A 285 -26.04 17.62 -0.51
C ARG A 285 -25.56 18.64 0.52
N ASP A 286 -25.12 18.20 1.68
CA ASP A 286 -24.68 19.09 2.77
C ASP A 286 -23.16 19.20 2.83
N ILE A 287 -22.59 19.86 1.83
CA ILE A 287 -21.13 19.97 1.68
C ILE A 287 -20.50 20.63 2.90
N SER A 288 -21.10 21.66 3.48
CA SER A 288 -20.57 22.34 4.66
C SER A 288 -20.42 21.40 5.86
N ALA A 289 -21.42 20.56 6.10
CA ALA A 289 -21.39 19.60 7.18
C ALA A 289 -20.36 18.49 6.89
N ILE A 290 -20.24 18.03 5.63
CA ILE A 290 -19.24 17.04 5.22
C ILE A 290 -17.81 17.59 5.42
N LEU A 291 -17.54 18.83 5.03
CA LEU A 291 -16.23 19.46 5.24
C LEU A 291 -15.90 19.62 6.73
N THR A 292 -16.92 19.89 7.56
CA THR A 292 -16.76 19.93 9.02
C THR A 292 -16.45 18.54 9.58
N LEU A 293 -17.09 17.49 9.06
CA LEU A 293 -16.79 16.12 9.41
C LEU A 293 -15.36 15.73 9.01
N ILE A 294 -14.92 16.07 7.80
CA ILE A 294 -13.54 15.83 7.35
C ILE A 294 -12.54 16.51 8.30
N LYS A 295 -12.80 17.74 8.78
CA LYS A 295 -11.94 18.41 9.78
C LYS A 295 -11.85 17.59 11.08
N THR A 296 -12.98 17.04 11.53
CA THR A 296 -13.01 16.16 12.71
C THR A 296 -12.19 14.88 12.47
N LEU A 297 -12.28 14.29 11.28
CA LEU A 297 -11.50 13.10 10.92
C LEU A 297 -9.99 13.39 10.82
N PHE A 298 -9.57 14.64 10.64
CA PHE A 298 -8.16 15.07 10.66
C PHE A 298 -7.67 15.55 12.04
N GLU A 299 -8.43 15.34 13.11
CA GLU A 299 -7.92 15.63 14.46
C GLU A 299 -6.74 14.70 14.78
N PRO A 300 -5.63 15.23 15.36
CA PRO A 300 -4.40 14.47 15.57
C PRO A 300 -4.61 13.20 16.37
N GLU A 301 -5.37 13.29 17.45
CA GLU A 301 -5.60 12.16 18.36
C GLU A 301 -6.34 11.02 17.66
N LEU A 302 -7.34 11.36 16.84
CA LEU A 302 -8.06 10.36 16.03
C LEU A 302 -7.14 9.69 15.01
N GLN A 303 -6.30 10.47 14.33
CA GLN A 303 -5.33 9.93 13.36
C GLN A 303 -4.33 8.97 14.02
N TYR A 304 -3.87 9.27 15.24
CA TYR A 304 -2.99 8.38 15.99
C TYR A 304 -3.71 7.09 16.42
N GLN A 305 -4.93 7.21 16.94
CA GLN A 305 -5.72 6.06 17.40
C GLN A 305 -6.10 5.14 16.22
N LEU A 306 -6.52 5.69 15.09
CA LEU A 306 -6.77 4.91 13.87
C LEU A 306 -5.49 4.19 13.41
N GLY A 307 -4.35 4.89 13.35
CA GLY A 307 -3.08 4.28 12.99
C GLY A 307 -2.67 3.14 13.93
N GLU A 308 -2.97 3.25 15.23
CA GLU A 308 -2.71 2.19 16.22
C GLU A 308 -3.64 0.99 16.08
N LEU A 309 -4.83 1.15 15.51
CA LEU A 309 -5.83 0.10 15.32
C LEU A 309 -5.73 -0.54 13.93
N ASP A 310 -5.79 0.26 12.88
CA ASP A 310 -5.78 -0.21 11.49
C ASP A 310 -4.37 -0.50 10.96
N GLY A 311 -3.35 0.09 11.60
CA GLY A 311 -1.96 -0.07 11.18
C GLY A 311 -1.55 0.84 10.02
N PHE A 312 -2.28 1.89 9.75
CA PHE A 312 -1.89 2.91 8.80
C PHE A 312 -1.12 4.06 9.46
N LEU A 313 -0.61 4.97 8.64
CA LEU A 313 0.24 6.06 9.10
C LEU A 313 -0.45 7.41 8.87
N PRO A 314 -0.20 8.41 9.73
CA PRO A 314 -0.71 9.76 9.54
C PRO A 314 -0.20 10.38 8.25
N VAL A 315 -1.08 11.06 7.50
CA VAL A 315 -0.79 11.66 6.19
C VAL A 315 -0.24 13.08 6.26
N GLN A 316 -0.42 13.76 7.39
CA GLN A 316 0.04 15.14 7.57
C GLN A 316 1.38 15.19 8.29
N LYS A 317 2.33 15.96 7.75
CA LYS A 317 3.69 16.12 8.29
C LYS A 317 3.70 16.56 9.75
N ARG A 318 2.75 17.43 10.16
CA ARG A 318 2.64 17.97 11.53
C ARG A 318 2.35 16.90 12.59
N PHE A 319 1.81 15.74 12.20
CA PHE A 319 1.51 14.65 13.13
C PHE A 319 2.75 13.79 13.45
N TRP A 320 3.85 13.95 12.70
CA TRP A 320 5.10 13.22 12.91
C TRP A 320 6.03 13.97 13.88
N THR A 321 5.51 14.23 15.08
CA THR A 321 6.24 14.85 16.19
C THR A 321 7.29 13.87 16.75
N GLU A 322 8.24 14.38 17.54
CA GLU A 322 9.19 13.53 18.25
C GLU A 322 8.46 12.56 19.20
N GLU A 323 7.43 13.05 19.87
CA GLU A 323 6.59 12.22 20.74
C GLU A 323 5.94 11.04 19.99
N TYR A 324 5.33 11.31 18.82
CA TYR A 324 4.76 10.25 17.99
C TYR A 324 5.82 9.26 17.52
N MET A 325 6.94 9.74 17.00
CA MET A 325 8.03 8.89 16.51
C MET A 325 8.66 8.04 17.62
N SER A 326 8.66 8.52 18.87
CA SER A 326 9.19 7.75 20.01
C SER A 326 8.33 6.54 20.41
N ARG A 327 7.06 6.48 19.97
CA ARG A 327 6.14 5.37 20.29
C ARG A 327 6.58 4.03 19.70
N ASN A 328 7.32 4.06 18.58
CA ASN A 328 7.84 2.85 17.94
C ASN A 328 9.15 3.15 17.19
N PRO A 329 10.25 2.40 17.44
CA PRO A 329 11.56 2.64 16.84
C PRO A 329 11.58 2.48 15.31
N ASN A 330 10.56 1.87 14.70
CA ASN A 330 10.44 1.69 13.27
C ASN A 330 9.78 2.89 12.55
N LEU A 331 9.09 3.79 13.28
CA LEU A 331 8.41 4.95 12.68
C LEU A 331 9.34 5.87 11.88
N PRO A 332 10.60 6.15 12.28
CA PRO A 332 11.51 6.92 11.46
C PRO A 332 11.75 6.33 10.06
N VAL A 333 11.87 5.01 9.95
CA VAL A 333 12.02 4.31 8.66
C VAL A 333 10.74 4.40 7.84
N LEU A 334 9.57 4.20 8.46
CA LEU A 334 8.28 4.34 7.79
C LEU A 334 8.05 5.78 7.28
N ARG A 335 8.43 6.79 8.08
CA ARG A 335 8.42 8.19 7.65
C ARG A 335 9.33 8.41 6.45
N GLN A 336 10.54 7.86 6.47
CA GLN A 336 11.47 7.97 5.36
C GLN A 336 10.92 7.28 4.11
N ALA A 337 10.25 6.13 4.26
CA ALA A 337 9.58 5.44 3.16
C ALA A 337 8.51 6.32 2.49
N ILE A 338 7.70 7.07 3.27
CA ILE A 338 6.75 8.04 2.71
C ILE A 338 7.47 9.17 1.98
N LEU A 339 8.56 9.70 2.57
CA LEU A 339 9.27 10.86 2.03
C LEU A 339 9.98 10.56 0.69
N THR A 340 10.55 9.36 0.55
CA THR A 340 11.37 8.97 -0.61
C THR A 340 10.69 7.95 -1.53
N GLY A 341 9.53 7.46 -1.12
CA GLY A 341 8.77 6.47 -1.87
C GLY A 341 7.94 7.09 -3.00
N LYS A 342 7.33 6.23 -3.78
CA LYS A 342 6.56 6.60 -4.98
C LYS A 342 5.26 5.81 -5.06
N GLY A 343 4.17 6.50 -5.36
CA GLY A 343 2.86 5.90 -5.64
C GLY A 343 2.82 5.15 -6.96
N LEU A 344 1.71 4.51 -7.22
CA LEU A 344 1.42 3.92 -8.53
C LEU A 344 1.01 5.02 -9.53
N PRO A 345 1.06 4.75 -10.84
CA PRO A 345 0.61 5.71 -11.84
C PRO A 345 -0.85 6.13 -11.65
N VAL A 346 -1.12 7.41 -11.84
CA VAL A 346 -2.48 7.99 -11.71
C VAL A 346 -3.03 8.21 -13.13
N VAL A 347 -3.66 7.17 -13.67
CA VAL A 347 -4.26 7.19 -15.01
C VAL A 347 -5.63 6.50 -14.98
N PRO A 348 -6.57 6.84 -15.88
CA PRO A 348 -7.94 6.32 -15.86
C PRO A 348 -8.06 4.80 -15.85
N LEU A 349 -7.12 4.12 -16.49
CA LEU A 349 -7.12 2.66 -16.63
C LEU A 349 -6.29 1.95 -15.56
N TRP A 350 -5.71 2.68 -14.59
CA TRP A 350 -4.76 2.08 -13.67
C TRP A 350 -5.33 0.89 -12.90
N GLY A 351 -6.54 0.96 -12.41
CA GLY A 351 -7.17 -0.17 -11.69
C GLY A 351 -7.18 -1.47 -12.52
N MET A 352 -7.49 -1.36 -13.82
CA MET A 352 -7.44 -2.51 -14.73
C MET A 352 -6.00 -3.00 -14.95
N ILE A 353 -5.04 -2.09 -15.09
CA ILE A 353 -3.62 -2.42 -15.26
C ILE A 353 -3.10 -3.10 -14.00
N GLU A 354 -3.43 -2.57 -12.84
CA GLU A 354 -3.08 -3.08 -11.53
C GLU A 354 -3.55 -4.54 -11.33
N ASP A 355 -4.81 -4.81 -11.61
CA ASP A 355 -5.38 -6.16 -11.52
C ASP A 355 -4.69 -7.14 -12.48
N ARG A 356 -4.44 -6.72 -13.72
CA ARG A 356 -3.75 -7.56 -14.71
C ARG A 356 -2.30 -7.84 -14.35
N LEU A 357 -1.58 -6.83 -13.86
CA LEU A 357 -0.20 -7.00 -13.39
C LEU A 357 -0.15 -7.92 -12.17
N ASN A 358 -1.04 -7.74 -11.20
CA ASN A 358 -1.13 -8.60 -10.04
C ASN A 358 -1.38 -10.06 -10.46
N GLY A 359 -2.33 -10.28 -11.38
CA GLY A 359 -2.60 -11.62 -11.93
C GLY A 359 -1.41 -12.21 -12.69
N ALA A 360 -0.70 -11.41 -13.48
CA ALA A 360 0.49 -11.87 -14.21
C ALA A 360 1.65 -12.22 -13.27
N PHE A 361 1.86 -11.43 -12.22
CA PHE A 361 2.87 -11.70 -11.20
C PHE A 361 2.54 -12.96 -10.38
N GLY A 362 1.26 -13.18 -10.02
CA GLY A 362 0.83 -14.42 -9.39
C GLY A 362 1.04 -15.64 -10.30
N ALA A 363 0.76 -15.51 -11.60
CA ALA A 363 1.04 -16.57 -12.56
C ALA A 363 2.55 -16.84 -12.69
N ALA A 364 3.39 -15.81 -12.68
CA ALA A 364 4.84 -15.97 -12.68
C ALA A 364 5.33 -16.71 -11.42
N TRP A 365 4.79 -16.37 -10.23
CA TRP A 365 5.08 -17.11 -9.00
C TRP A 365 4.66 -18.57 -9.08
N ASN A 366 3.50 -18.88 -9.65
CA ASN A 366 3.05 -20.26 -9.85
C ASN A 366 3.98 -21.06 -10.78
N ASP A 367 4.44 -20.45 -11.90
CA ASP A 367 5.40 -21.08 -12.80
C ASP A 367 6.73 -21.36 -12.09
N ILE A 368 7.23 -20.39 -11.29
CA ILE A 368 8.45 -20.53 -10.50
C ILE A 368 8.33 -21.67 -9.48
N HIS A 369 7.24 -21.74 -8.74
CA HIS A 369 7.03 -22.80 -7.72
C HIS A 369 6.79 -24.19 -8.35
N SER A 370 6.27 -24.24 -9.56
CA SER A 370 6.03 -25.49 -10.29
C SER A 370 7.26 -26.04 -11.00
N ALA A 371 8.37 -25.28 -11.01
CA ALA A 371 9.59 -25.68 -11.68
C ALA A 371 10.22 -26.92 -10.99
N GLN A 372 10.54 -27.94 -11.77
CA GLN A 372 11.12 -29.18 -11.26
C GLN A 372 12.64 -29.12 -11.03
N ALA A 373 13.29 -28.06 -11.51
CA ALA A 373 14.73 -27.84 -11.40
C ALA A 373 15.03 -26.41 -10.92
N PRO A 374 16.20 -26.17 -10.32
CA PRO A 374 16.62 -24.81 -9.96
C PRO A 374 16.59 -23.89 -11.19
N LEU A 375 15.91 -22.75 -11.04
CA LEU A 375 15.76 -21.78 -12.13
C LEU A 375 17.04 -20.94 -12.28
N THR A 376 17.46 -20.78 -13.53
CA THR A 376 18.51 -19.82 -13.91
C THR A 376 17.92 -18.42 -14.11
N PRO A 377 18.74 -17.34 -14.15
CA PRO A 377 18.26 -16.01 -14.52
C PRO A 377 17.56 -15.98 -15.89
N GLN A 378 17.99 -16.80 -16.84
CA GLN A 378 17.39 -16.92 -18.17
C GLN A 378 16.00 -17.56 -18.12
N ASP A 379 15.79 -18.54 -17.24
CA ASP A 379 14.47 -19.15 -17.04
C ASP A 379 13.49 -18.12 -16.41
N LEU A 380 13.94 -17.31 -15.46
CA LEU A 380 13.14 -16.22 -14.92
C LEU A 380 12.78 -15.18 -15.97
N ASP A 381 13.72 -14.81 -16.83
CA ASP A 381 13.46 -13.91 -17.96
C ASP A 381 12.42 -14.50 -18.92
N ALA A 382 12.49 -15.81 -19.21
CA ALA A 382 11.53 -16.48 -20.06
C ALA A 382 10.12 -16.46 -19.44
N ILE A 383 9.99 -16.78 -18.17
CA ILE A 383 8.72 -16.73 -17.42
C ILE A 383 8.14 -15.31 -17.44
N LEU A 384 8.94 -14.29 -17.10
CA LEU A 384 8.48 -12.90 -17.06
C LEU A 384 8.05 -12.41 -18.44
N ASN A 385 8.81 -12.70 -19.48
CA ASN A 385 8.46 -12.32 -20.85
C ASN A 385 7.15 -13.00 -21.31
N ASP A 386 6.97 -14.30 -21.03
CA ASP A 386 5.74 -15.01 -21.36
C ASP A 386 4.50 -14.37 -20.71
N ARG A 387 4.61 -13.98 -19.43
CA ARG A 387 3.51 -13.39 -18.67
C ARG A 387 3.23 -11.93 -19.00
N LEU A 388 4.25 -11.14 -19.35
CA LEU A 388 4.14 -9.68 -19.41
C LEU A 388 4.04 -9.13 -20.84
N VAL A 389 4.80 -9.66 -21.81
CA VAL A 389 4.91 -9.04 -23.14
C VAL A 389 3.59 -9.01 -23.91
N SER A 390 2.82 -10.11 -23.90
CA SER A 390 1.53 -10.14 -24.60
C SER A 390 0.49 -9.22 -23.95
N MET A 391 0.58 -9.04 -22.63
CA MET A 391 -0.26 -8.12 -21.88
C MET A 391 0.12 -6.67 -22.17
N ALA A 392 1.41 -6.34 -22.15
CA ALA A 392 1.91 -5.01 -22.45
C ALA A 392 1.40 -4.52 -23.82
N ARG A 393 1.55 -5.33 -24.86
CA ARG A 393 1.06 -4.98 -26.22
C ARG A 393 -0.43 -4.68 -26.28
N ARG A 394 -1.25 -5.40 -25.51
CA ARG A 394 -2.70 -5.15 -25.46
C ARG A 394 -3.03 -3.88 -24.68
N LEU A 395 -2.29 -3.62 -23.60
CA LEU A 395 -2.46 -2.41 -22.81
C LEU A 395 -2.01 -1.17 -23.58
N ASP A 396 -0.93 -1.25 -24.37
CA ASP A 396 -0.44 -0.13 -25.19
C ASP A 396 -1.48 0.34 -26.21
N ILE A 397 -2.25 -0.59 -26.80
CA ILE A 397 -3.37 -0.21 -27.70
C ILE A 397 -4.42 0.60 -26.93
N THR A 398 -4.75 0.18 -25.72
CA THR A 398 -5.79 0.84 -24.90
C THR A 398 -5.30 2.18 -24.31
N LEU A 399 -4.00 2.31 -24.01
CA LEU A 399 -3.40 3.55 -23.49
C LEU A 399 -3.17 4.60 -24.59
N ALA A 400 -3.09 4.19 -25.84
CA ALA A 400 -2.92 5.09 -26.99
C ALA A 400 -4.22 5.80 -27.41
N GLU A 401 -5.39 5.24 -27.07
CA GLU A 401 -6.71 5.82 -27.28
C GLU A 401 -7.04 6.91 -26.23
#